data_9b4c1f7977b0b48a67eaa61643b16ec9
#
_entry.id   9b4c1f7977b0b48a67eaa61643b16ec9
#
_cell.length_a   1.000
_cell.length_b   1.000
_cell.length_c   1.000
_cell.angle_alpha   90.00
_cell.angle_beta   90.00
_cell.angle_gamma   90.00
#
_symmetry.space_group_name_H-M   'P 1'
#
loop_
_entity.id
_entity.type
_entity.pdbx_description
1 polymer ?
#
loop_
_entity_poly.entity_id
_entity_poly.type
_entity_poly.pdbx_seq_one_letter_code
_entity_poly.pdbx_strand_id
1 'polypeptide(L)'
;MREHIETVPVIEAFDSGDECPFCYLERMCEQRTIRYVLGPGASYMEPDVRAQTDHDGFCREHAKKLYDYGNALGCGLMMQTYYVHLIEQLTMYADGFQMPDKRPLFGRRTVEEEPIVTWAKERQGSCYICKRLKSNMYRYYATFFALIKDPEFRQKVEQGKGYCMRHFIDLMVTAHDELPNSQREWFYPTVLRTMRDNLIRVKGDIDGFVAQFDYRQAGGKKDPAVKDAVSRGMEKLQGLHPADPPYKQDP
;
A
#
# COMPACT_ATOMS: atom_id res chain seq x y z
N MET A 1 -13.15 16.20 -21.10
CA MET A 1 -12.93 15.06 -20.18
C MET A 1 -14.08 15.00 -19.18
N ARG A 2 -14.78 13.87 -18.99
CA ARG A 2 -15.71 13.72 -17.85
C ARG A 2 -14.85 13.56 -16.61
N GLU A 3 -14.86 14.54 -15.73
CA GLU A 3 -14.17 14.47 -14.46
C GLU A 3 -14.87 13.41 -13.58
N HIS A 4 -14.18 12.28 -13.41
CA HIS A 4 -14.53 11.33 -12.36
C HIS A 4 -13.85 11.78 -11.07
N ILE A 5 -14.45 11.44 -9.93
CA ILE A 5 -13.96 11.84 -8.61
C ILE A 5 -12.50 11.36 -8.36
N GLU A 6 -12.08 10.29 -9.01
CA GLU A 6 -10.71 9.74 -8.96
C GLU A 6 -9.74 10.37 -9.99
N THR A 7 -10.22 11.19 -10.94
CA THR A 7 -9.37 11.80 -11.98
C THR A 7 -8.36 12.77 -11.37
N VAL A 8 -8.82 13.65 -10.49
CA VAL A 8 -7.97 14.66 -9.84
C VAL A 8 -6.85 14.01 -9.03
N PRO A 9 -7.09 13.06 -8.11
CA PRO A 9 -6.02 12.39 -7.38
C PRO A 9 -4.98 11.71 -8.28
N VAL A 10 -5.41 11.08 -9.39
CA VAL A 10 -4.47 10.42 -10.31
C VAL A 10 -3.59 11.45 -11.04
N ILE A 11 -4.17 12.56 -11.50
CA ILE A 11 -3.39 13.63 -12.14
C ILE A 11 -2.41 14.24 -11.13
N GLU A 12 -2.86 14.58 -9.92
CA GLU A 12 -2.01 15.10 -8.85
C GLU A 12 -0.83 14.17 -8.54
N ALA A 13 -1.08 12.85 -8.54
CA ALA A 13 -0.02 11.87 -8.30
C ALA A 13 1.07 11.90 -9.37
N PHE A 14 0.71 12.08 -10.64
CA PHE A 14 1.68 12.20 -11.73
C PHE A 14 2.39 13.55 -11.74
N ASP A 15 1.79 14.58 -11.15
CA ASP A 15 2.37 15.91 -11.00
C ASP A 15 3.16 16.09 -9.69
N SER A 16 3.04 15.16 -8.73
CA SER A 16 3.66 15.25 -7.40
C SER A 16 5.19 15.24 -7.43
N GLY A 17 5.78 14.68 -8.48
CA GLY A 17 7.22 14.46 -8.57
C GLY A 17 7.75 13.30 -7.72
N ASP A 18 6.90 12.51 -7.10
CA ASP A 18 7.26 11.27 -6.40
C ASP A 18 7.92 10.26 -7.36
N GLU A 19 8.72 9.35 -6.82
CA GLU A 19 9.37 8.30 -7.61
C GLU A 19 8.37 7.28 -8.16
N CYS A 20 7.19 7.18 -7.55
CA CYS A 20 6.10 6.34 -8.02
C CYS A 20 4.75 7.00 -7.73
N PRO A 21 3.97 7.38 -8.76
CA PRO A 21 2.67 8.03 -8.56
C PRO A 21 1.66 7.15 -7.82
N PHE A 22 1.75 5.83 -7.95
CA PHE A 22 0.87 4.93 -7.22
C PHE A 22 1.26 4.77 -5.74
N CYS A 23 2.54 4.94 -5.38
CA CYS A 23 2.93 5.08 -3.97
C CYS A 23 2.36 6.34 -3.35
N TYR A 24 2.34 7.46 -4.09
CA TYR A 24 1.67 8.68 -3.67
C TYR A 24 0.18 8.46 -3.40
N LEU A 25 -0.53 7.83 -4.33
CA LEU A 25 -1.96 7.52 -4.19
C LEU A 25 -2.25 6.59 -3.00
N GLU A 26 -1.44 5.56 -2.83
CA GLU A 26 -1.56 4.61 -1.73
C GLU A 26 -1.37 5.30 -0.39
N ARG A 27 -0.31 6.11 -0.23
CA ARG A 27 -0.02 6.89 0.96
C ARG A 27 -1.15 7.85 1.29
N MET A 28 -1.64 8.62 0.30
CA MET A 28 -2.78 9.51 0.49
C MET A 28 -4.05 8.76 0.92
N CYS A 29 -4.33 7.64 0.29
CA CYS A 29 -5.50 6.81 0.62
C CYS A 29 -5.41 6.25 2.04
N GLU A 30 -4.23 5.76 2.44
CA GLU A 30 -3.97 5.24 3.78
C GLU A 30 -4.16 6.32 4.84
N GLN A 31 -3.54 7.49 4.65
CA GLN A 31 -3.68 8.64 5.56
C GLN A 31 -5.14 9.07 5.70
N ARG A 32 -5.86 9.20 4.58
CA ARG A 32 -7.29 9.53 4.60
C ARG A 32 -8.11 8.48 5.35
N THR A 33 -7.78 7.20 5.19
CA THR A 33 -8.50 6.11 5.87
C THR A 33 -8.25 6.12 7.37
N ILE A 34 -7.00 6.32 7.80
CA ILE A 34 -6.65 6.45 9.23
C ILE A 34 -7.33 7.69 9.84
N ARG A 35 -7.26 8.83 9.14
CA ARG A 35 -7.93 10.07 9.57
C ARG A 35 -9.45 9.92 9.61
N TYR A 36 -10.05 9.21 8.68
CA TYR A 36 -11.47 8.91 8.69
C TYR A 36 -11.85 8.14 9.95
N VAL A 37 -11.08 7.11 10.31
CA VAL A 37 -11.37 6.28 11.48
C VAL A 37 -11.10 7.03 12.79
N LEU A 38 -9.90 7.62 12.96
CA LEU A 38 -9.41 8.15 14.25
C LEU A 38 -9.41 9.67 14.35
N GLY A 39 -9.68 10.38 13.26
CA GLY A 39 -9.65 11.84 13.22
C GLY A 39 -10.83 12.53 13.90
N PRO A 40 -10.94 13.85 13.75
CA PRO A 40 -11.94 14.67 14.45
C PRO A 40 -13.39 14.29 14.18
N GLY A 41 -13.67 13.62 13.04
CA GLY A 41 -15.02 13.10 12.72
C GLY A 41 -15.42 11.90 13.58
N ALA A 42 -14.48 11.31 14.33
CA ALA A 42 -14.71 10.21 15.27
C ALA A 42 -15.52 9.04 14.68
N SER A 43 -15.24 8.68 13.41
CA SER A 43 -16.00 7.63 12.73
C SER A 43 -15.89 6.26 13.43
N TYR A 44 -14.90 6.08 14.30
CA TYR A 44 -14.83 4.93 15.21
C TYR A 44 -16.03 4.82 16.17
N MET A 45 -16.86 5.85 16.30
CA MET A 45 -18.11 5.82 17.08
C MET A 45 -19.31 5.33 16.26
N GLU A 46 -19.22 5.36 14.93
CA GLU A 46 -20.30 4.93 14.04
C GLU A 46 -20.48 3.41 14.09
N PRO A 47 -21.72 2.90 14.27
CA PRO A 47 -21.97 1.47 14.44
C PRO A 47 -21.51 0.62 13.24
N ASP A 48 -21.67 1.11 12.03
CA ASP A 48 -21.27 0.41 10.80
C ASP A 48 -19.74 0.36 10.65
N VAL A 49 -19.03 1.42 11.02
CA VAL A 49 -17.56 1.43 11.04
C VAL A 49 -17.04 0.48 12.11
N ARG A 50 -17.67 0.47 13.28
CA ARG A 50 -17.36 -0.47 14.36
C ARG A 50 -17.55 -1.91 13.93
N ALA A 51 -18.71 -2.25 13.39
CA ALA A 51 -18.99 -3.60 12.91
C ALA A 51 -17.95 -4.06 11.87
N GLN A 52 -17.53 -3.16 10.96
CA GLN A 52 -16.49 -3.47 9.98
C GLN A 52 -15.11 -3.63 10.62
N THR A 53 -14.71 -2.76 11.54
CA THR A 53 -13.41 -2.86 12.22
C THR A 53 -13.35 -4.08 13.16
N ASP A 54 -14.45 -4.44 13.82
CA ASP A 54 -14.56 -5.65 14.64
C ASP A 54 -14.51 -6.93 13.78
N HIS A 55 -15.11 -6.87 12.58
CA HIS A 55 -15.03 -7.99 11.63
C HIS A 55 -13.64 -8.13 11.00
N ASP A 56 -13.01 -7.05 10.57
CA ASP A 56 -11.79 -7.08 9.76
C ASP A 56 -10.51 -7.03 10.60
N GLY A 57 -10.56 -6.40 11.76
CA GLY A 57 -9.39 -6.13 12.57
C GLY A 57 -8.35 -5.26 11.88
N PHE A 58 -7.12 -5.32 12.36
CA PHE A 58 -5.99 -4.56 11.83
C PHE A 58 -4.75 -5.45 11.76
N CYS A 59 -4.02 -5.41 10.64
CA CYS A 59 -2.72 -6.05 10.54
C CYS A 59 -1.68 -5.32 11.41
N ARG A 60 -0.54 -5.98 11.64
CA ARG A 60 0.55 -5.45 12.49
C ARG A 60 0.98 -4.04 12.09
N GLU A 61 1.13 -3.79 10.79
CA GLU A 61 1.57 -2.51 10.27
C GLU A 61 0.54 -1.41 10.55
N HIS A 62 -0.74 -1.66 10.21
CA HIS A 62 -1.79 -0.67 10.42
C HIS A 62 -2.14 -0.48 11.88
N ALA A 63 -2.03 -1.52 12.72
CA ALA A 63 -2.17 -1.36 14.17
C ALA A 63 -1.11 -0.39 14.73
N LYS A 64 0.16 -0.50 14.25
CA LYS A 64 1.20 0.46 14.62
C LYS A 64 0.89 1.87 14.13
N LYS A 65 0.45 2.04 12.89
CA LYS A 65 0.10 3.37 12.34
C LYS A 65 -1.08 4.01 13.07
N LEU A 66 -2.09 3.24 13.46
CA LEU A 66 -3.20 3.70 14.31
C LEU A 66 -2.72 4.15 15.68
N TYR A 67 -1.80 3.40 16.29
CA TYR A 67 -1.18 3.78 17.57
C TYR A 67 -0.37 5.08 17.43
N ASP A 68 0.45 5.18 16.38
CA ASP A 68 1.30 6.35 16.11
C ASP A 68 0.48 7.60 15.77
N TYR A 69 -0.77 7.45 15.30
CA TYR A 69 -1.70 8.56 15.08
C TYR A 69 -2.01 9.35 16.36
N GLY A 70 -1.97 8.69 17.52
CA GLY A 70 -2.02 9.34 18.82
C GLY A 70 -3.40 9.49 19.45
N ASN A 71 -4.48 9.03 18.80
CA ASN A 71 -5.82 8.97 19.43
C ASN A 71 -6.00 7.69 20.26
N ALA A 72 -5.43 7.69 21.47
CA ALA A 72 -5.47 6.54 22.37
C ALA A 72 -6.89 6.12 22.77
N LEU A 73 -7.80 7.09 22.98
CA LEU A 73 -9.19 6.80 23.32
C LEU A 73 -9.92 6.11 22.17
N GLY A 74 -9.79 6.64 20.96
CA GLY A 74 -10.39 6.03 19.76
C GLY A 74 -9.89 4.61 19.52
N CYS A 75 -8.58 4.39 19.63
CA CYS A 75 -7.99 3.05 19.56
C CYS A 75 -8.55 2.14 20.66
N GLY A 76 -8.61 2.61 21.90
CA GLY A 76 -9.15 1.85 23.03
C GLY A 76 -10.61 1.42 22.83
N LEU A 77 -11.44 2.32 22.35
CA LEU A 77 -12.86 2.03 22.08
C LEU A 77 -13.04 1.01 20.93
N MET A 78 -12.24 1.07 19.88
CA MET A 78 -12.25 0.05 18.82
C MET A 78 -11.75 -1.31 19.34
N MET A 79 -10.65 -1.32 20.09
CA MET A 79 -10.13 -2.56 20.67
C MET A 79 -11.11 -3.21 21.64
N GLN A 80 -11.86 -2.42 22.42
CA GLN A 80 -12.84 -2.94 23.37
C GLN A 80 -13.89 -3.85 22.71
N THR A 81 -14.50 -3.40 21.62
CA THR A 81 -15.51 -4.19 20.89
C THR A 81 -14.87 -5.31 20.07
N TYR A 82 -13.72 -5.06 19.45
CA TYR A 82 -12.98 -6.09 18.74
C TYR A 82 -12.61 -7.28 19.61
N TYR A 83 -12.12 -7.03 20.85
CA TYR A 83 -11.79 -8.11 21.80
C TYR A 83 -13.02 -8.90 22.26
N VAL A 84 -14.18 -8.25 22.45
CA VAL A 84 -15.42 -8.97 22.74
C VAL A 84 -15.73 -9.95 21.61
N HIS A 85 -15.75 -9.46 20.38
CA HIS A 85 -16.02 -10.28 19.20
C HIS A 85 -14.98 -11.40 18.99
N LEU A 86 -13.71 -11.10 19.21
CA LEU A 86 -12.62 -12.08 19.12
C LEU A 86 -12.75 -13.20 20.15
N ILE A 87 -13.10 -12.86 21.39
CA ILE A 87 -13.30 -13.83 22.48
C ILE A 87 -14.50 -14.74 22.19
N GLU A 88 -15.61 -14.18 21.73
CA GLU A 88 -16.80 -14.94 21.34
C GLU A 88 -16.49 -15.97 20.25
N GLN A 89 -15.81 -15.54 19.19
CA GLN A 89 -15.40 -16.43 18.11
C GLN A 89 -14.41 -17.50 18.56
N LEU A 90 -13.38 -17.11 19.33
CA LEU A 90 -12.39 -18.05 19.86
C LEU A 90 -13.07 -19.13 20.73
N THR A 91 -14.00 -18.73 21.59
CA THR A 91 -14.75 -19.66 22.46
C THR A 91 -15.54 -20.66 21.62
N MET A 92 -16.27 -20.19 20.60
CA MET A 92 -17.03 -21.06 19.69
C MET A 92 -16.13 -22.10 18.99
N TYR A 93 -14.95 -21.70 18.50
CA TYR A 93 -14.03 -22.62 17.87
C TYR A 93 -13.32 -23.54 18.86
N ALA A 94 -13.02 -23.05 20.09
CA ALA A 94 -12.39 -23.85 21.14
C ALA A 94 -13.32 -24.96 21.64
N ASP A 95 -14.62 -24.68 21.80
CA ASP A 95 -15.61 -25.67 22.22
C ASP A 95 -15.79 -26.80 21.19
N GLY A 96 -15.55 -26.49 19.92
CA GLY A 96 -15.59 -27.46 18.81
C GLY A 96 -14.26 -28.17 18.53
N PHE A 97 -13.18 -27.81 19.23
CA PHE A 97 -11.84 -28.33 18.95
C PHE A 97 -11.72 -29.81 19.36
N GLN A 98 -11.24 -30.64 18.43
CA GLN A 98 -10.88 -32.03 18.68
C GLN A 98 -9.40 -32.23 18.45
N MET A 99 -8.71 -32.84 19.42
CA MET A 99 -7.28 -33.08 19.31
C MET A 99 -6.98 -34.00 18.12
N PRO A 100 -6.21 -33.55 17.13
CA PRO A 100 -5.84 -34.39 15.99
C PRO A 100 -4.81 -35.43 16.40
N ASP A 101 -4.90 -36.63 15.82
CA ASP A 101 -3.91 -37.68 16.00
C ASP A 101 -2.56 -37.30 15.41
N LYS A 102 -1.45 -37.62 16.12
CA LYS A 102 -0.08 -37.31 15.68
C LYS A 102 0.33 -38.04 14.38
N ARG A 103 -0.36 -39.13 14.00
CA ARG A 103 -0.11 -39.91 12.77
C ARG A 103 -1.47 -40.22 12.12
N PRO A 104 -1.92 -39.41 11.18
CA PRO A 104 -3.16 -39.69 10.48
C PRO A 104 -2.98 -40.92 9.58
N LEU A 105 -3.65 -42.02 9.91
CA LEU A 105 -3.87 -43.14 9.01
C LEU A 105 -5.01 -42.73 8.08
N PHE A 106 -4.72 -42.50 6.80
CA PHE A 106 -5.64 -42.19 5.72
C PHE A 106 -6.72 -41.11 6.01
N GLY A 107 -6.56 -39.92 5.44
CA GLY A 107 -7.65 -38.95 5.24
C GLY A 107 -8.11 -38.14 6.46
N ARG A 108 -7.40 -38.15 7.60
CA ARG A 108 -7.70 -37.28 8.73
C ARG A 108 -7.03 -35.90 8.58
N ARG A 109 -7.74 -34.85 9.02
CA ARG A 109 -7.29 -33.46 8.98
C ARG A 109 -5.99 -33.29 9.77
N THR A 110 -5.10 -32.48 9.22
CA THR A 110 -3.90 -31.98 9.95
C THR A 110 -4.32 -30.86 10.91
N VAL A 111 -3.47 -30.53 11.90
CA VAL A 111 -3.71 -29.39 12.82
C VAL A 111 -3.87 -28.07 12.00
N GLU A 112 -3.20 -27.97 10.86
CA GLU A 112 -3.28 -26.79 9.98
C GLU A 112 -4.65 -26.61 9.32
N GLU A 113 -5.42 -27.68 9.19
CA GLU A 113 -6.77 -27.71 8.61
C GLU A 113 -7.89 -27.60 9.68
N GLU A 114 -7.50 -27.53 10.95
CA GLU A 114 -8.48 -27.35 12.01
C GLU A 114 -9.18 -25.98 11.89
N PRO A 115 -10.50 -25.91 12.13
CA PRO A 115 -11.28 -24.70 11.99
C PRO A 115 -10.74 -23.52 12.80
N ILE A 116 -10.25 -23.77 14.02
CA ILE A 116 -9.66 -22.75 14.87
C ILE A 116 -8.38 -22.16 14.27
N VAL A 117 -7.54 -22.99 13.63
CA VAL A 117 -6.29 -22.55 12.98
C VAL A 117 -6.61 -21.77 11.70
N THR A 118 -7.57 -22.24 10.92
CA THR A 118 -8.03 -21.54 9.72
C THR A 118 -8.61 -20.17 10.07
N TRP A 119 -9.49 -20.11 11.06
CA TRP A 119 -10.03 -18.86 11.58
C TRP A 119 -8.92 -17.89 12.07
N ALA A 120 -7.94 -18.39 12.83
CA ALA A 120 -6.85 -17.56 13.32
C ALA A 120 -5.98 -16.99 12.17
N LYS A 121 -5.70 -17.79 11.12
CA LYS A 121 -5.01 -17.35 9.92
C LYS A 121 -5.79 -16.28 9.17
N GLU A 122 -7.11 -16.47 9.01
CA GLU A 122 -7.99 -15.48 8.38
C GLU A 122 -8.03 -14.16 9.17
N ARG A 123 -8.14 -14.24 10.51
CA ARG A 123 -8.06 -13.06 11.37
C ARG A 123 -6.74 -12.32 11.23
N GLN A 124 -5.62 -13.04 11.22
CA GLN A 124 -4.29 -12.45 11.08
C GLN A 124 -4.07 -11.84 9.69
N GLY A 125 -4.66 -12.43 8.64
CA GLY A 125 -4.59 -11.93 7.26
C GLY A 125 -5.58 -10.82 6.93
N SER A 126 -6.54 -10.52 7.82
CA SER A 126 -7.57 -9.51 7.59
C SER A 126 -7.19 -8.16 8.18
N CYS A 127 -7.54 -7.07 7.46
CA CYS A 127 -7.33 -5.72 7.94
C CYS A 127 -8.27 -4.74 7.25
N TYR A 128 -9.01 -3.97 8.03
CA TYR A 128 -9.93 -2.95 7.56
C TYR A 128 -9.27 -1.92 6.63
N ILE A 129 -8.07 -1.44 7.00
CA ILE A 129 -7.35 -0.44 6.20
C ILE A 129 -6.84 -1.06 4.91
N CYS A 130 -6.23 -2.27 4.95
CA CYS A 130 -5.77 -2.96 3.74
C CYS A 130 -6.90 -3.19 2.73
N LYS A 131 -8.09 -3.57 3.20
CA LYS A 131 -9.26 -3.78 2.32
C LYS A 131 -9.69 -2.49 1.63
N ARG A 132 -9.72 -1.37 2.37
CA ARG A 132 -10.03 -0.06 1.79
C ARG A 132 -8.96 0.42 0.82
N LEU A 133 -7.69 0.23 1.16
CA LEU A 133 -6.57 0.54 0.25
C LEU A 133 -6.70 -0.23 -1.06
N LYS A 134 -6.87 -1.55 -0.97
CA LYS A 134 -7.02 -2.40 -2.16
C LYS A 134 -8.18 -1.95 -3.05
N SER A 135 -9.34 -1.65 -2.46
CA SER A 135 -10.51 -1.17 -3.20
C SER A 135 -10.27 0.19 -3.88
N ASN A 136 -9.61 1.12 -3.20
CA ASN A 136 -9.30 2.44 -3.76
C ASN A 136 -8.23 2.35 -4.85
N MET A 137 -7.18 1.56 -4.63
CA MET A 137 -6.13 1.37 -5.63
C MET A 137 -6.67 0.74 -6.92
N TYR A 138 -7.59 -0.21 -6.82
CA TYR A 138 -8.27 -0.75 -8.00
C TYR A 138 -8.96 0.36 -8.82
N ARG A 139 -9.67 1.29 -8.18
CA ARG A 139 -10.31 2.43 -8.86
C ARG A 139 -9.28 3.39 -9.46
N TYR A 140 -8.17 3.62 -8.79
CA TYR A 140 -7.09 4.46 -9.34
C TYR A 140 -6.44 3.81 -10.56
N TYR A 141 -6.23 2.50 -10.58
CA TYR A 141 -5.75 1.79 -11.78
C TYR A 141 -6.76 1.91 -12.93
N ALA A 142 -8.05 1.67 -12.69
CA ALA A 142 -9.08 1.82 -13.71
C ALA A 142 -9.12 3.26 -14.26
N THR A 143 -8.99 4.27 -13.40
CA THR A 143 -8.93 5.69 -13.79
C THR A 143 -7.67 5.98 -14.60
N PHE A 144 -6.52 5.48 -14.20
CA PHE A 144 -5.28 5.60 -14.95
C PHE A 144 -5.42 5.02 -16.37
N PHE A 145 -5.95 3.81 -16.52
CA PHE A 145 -6.18 3.19 -17.82
C PHE A 145 -7.23 3.93 -18.67
N ALA A 146 -8.15 4.63 -18.06
CA ALA A 146 -9.05 5.54 -18.78
C ALA A 146 -8.33 6.80 -19.26
N LEU A 147 -7.44 7.37 -18.43
CA LEU A 147 -6.72 8.63 -18.72
C LEU A 147 -5.64 8.45 -19.79
N ILE A 148 -5.01 7.28 -19.94
CA ILE A 148 -4.01 7.06 -21.00
C ILE A 148 -4.60 7.09 -22.42
N LYS A 149 -5.91 7.28 -22.59
CA LYS A 149 -6.53 7.61 -23.88
C LYS A 149 -6.26 9.05 -24.28
N ASP A 150 -5.98 9.92 -23.31
CA ASP A 150 -5.68 11.32 -23.51
C ASP A 150 -4.18 11.51 -23.84
N PRO A 151 -3.83 12.16 -24.96
CA PRO A 151 -2.43 12.38 -25.35
C PRO A 151 -1.64 13.20 -24.33
N GLU A 152 -2.25 14.18 -23.67
CA GLU A 152 -1.57 15.00 -22.67
C GLU A 152 -1.19 14.16 -21.45
N PHE A 153 -2.08 13.25 -21.03
CA PHE A 153 -1.78 12.35 -19.92
C PHE A 153 -0.72 11.29 -20.32
N ARG A 154 -0.75 10.80 -21.57
CA ARG A 154 0.32 9.94 -22.09
C ARG A 154 1.69 10.59 -21.97
N GLN A 155 1.80 11.88 -22.28
CA GLN A 155 3.04 12.62 -22.16
C GLN A 155 3.54 12.65 -20.72
N LYS A 156 2.64 12.82 -19.73
CA LYS A 156 3.01 12.72 -18.30
C LYS A 156 3.56 11.33 -17.94
N VAL A 157 2.95 10.26 -18.45
CA VAL A 157 3.45 8.89 -18.25
C VAL A 157 4.83 8.68 -18.87
N GLU A 158 5.05 9.18 -20.09
CA GLU A 158 6.32 9.05 -20.82
C GLU A 158 7.47 9.83 -20.18
N GLN A 159 7.17 10.99 -19.59
CA GLN A 159 8.14 11.89 -18.94
C GLN A 159 8.28 11.63 -17.45
N GLY A 160 7.43 10.77 -16.88
CA GLY A 160 7.39 10.48 -15.46
C GLY A 160 8.62 9.71 -14.98
N LYS A 161 8.71 9.60 -13.65
CA LYS A 161 9.80 8.88 -12.98
C LYS A 161 9.60 7.36 -12.94
N GLY A 162 8.58 6.82 -13.63
CA GLY A 162 8.24 5.41 -13.63
C GLY A 162 7.54 4.98 -12.33
N TYR A 163 7.76 3.75 -11.91
CA TYR A 163 7.02 3.11 -10.83
C TYR A 163 7.97 2.40 -9.87
N CYS A 164 7.51 2.05 -8.67
CA CYS A 164 8.20 1.05 -7.84
C CYS A 164 7.93 -0.36 -8.40
N MET A 165 8.75 -1.34 -8.01
CA MET A 165 8.63 -2.71 -8.55
C MET A 165 7.25 -3.32 -8.31
N ARG A 166 6.63 -3.08 -7.15
CA ARG A 166 5.30 -3.59 -6.82
C ARG A 166 4.23 -3.02 -7.77
N HIS A 167 4.14 -1.70 -7.88
CA HIS A 167 3.16 -1.06 -8.76
C HIS A 167 3.46 -1.27 -10.25
N PHE A 168 4.72 -1.48 -10.62
CA PHE A 168 5.07 -1.92 -11.97
C PHE A 168 4.45 -3.29 -12.29
N ILE A 169 4.56 -4.27 -11.38
CA ILE A 169 3.94 -5.59 -11.53
C ILE A 169 2.42 -5.45 -11.66
N ASP A 170 1.79 -4.70 -10.75
CA ASP A 170 0.35 -4.48 -10.77
C ASP A 170 -0.12 -3.88 -12.10
N LEU A 171 0.59 -2.87 -12.61
CA LEU A 171 0.28 -2.24 -13.89
C LEU A 171 0.44 -3.20 -15.07
N MET A 172 1.50 -3.99 -15.10
CA MET A 172 1.75 -4.96 -16.18
C MET A 172 0.65 -6.03 -16.24
N VAL A 173 0.21 -6.51 -15.07
CA VAL A 173 -0.86 -7.51 -14.96
C VAL A 173 -2.20 -6.88 -15.32
N THR A 174 -2.57 -5.76 -14.70
CA THR A 174 -3.88 -5.13 -14.91
C THR A 174 -4.06 -4.64 -16.34
N ALA A 175 -3.00 -4.15 -16.99
CA ALA A 175 -3.05 -3.70 -18.38
C ALA A 175 -3.48 -4.83 -19.35
N HIS A 176 -3.18 -6.08 -19.01
CA HIS A 176 -3.60 -7.22 -19.83
C HIS A 176 -5.12 -7.31 -19.91
N ASP A 177 -5.82 -7.06 -18.81
CA ASP A 177 -7.27 -7.21 -18.73
C ASP A 177 -8.01 -5.92 -19.13
N GLU A 178 -7.44 -4.76 -18.80
CA GLU A 178 -8.08 -3.45 -18.99
C GLU A 178 -7.85 -2.82 -20.37
N LEU A 179 -6.74 -3.14 -21.06
CA LEU A 179 -6.38 -2.45 -22.30
C LEU A 179 -6.68 -3.28 -23.55
N PRO A 180 -7.31 -2.67 -24.57
CA PRO A 180 -7.41 -3.27 -25.91
C PRO A 180 -6.00 -3.35 -26.56
N ASN A 181 -5.83 -4.27 -27.51
CA ASN A 181 -4.55 -4.53 -28.17
C ASN A 181 -3.88 -3.25 -28.70
N SER A 182 -4.63 -2.36 -29.34
CA SER A 182 -4.11 -1.09 -29.91
C SER A 182 -3.50 -0.15 -28.86
N GLN A 183 -3.94 -0.23 -27.61
CA GLN A 183 -3.37 0.57 -26.52
C GLN A 183 -2.19 -0.15 -25.86
N ARG A 184 -2.18 -1.49 -25.82
CA ARG A 184 -1.07 -2.29 -25.31
C ARG A 184 0.21 -2.09 -26.11
N GLU A 185 0.13 -1.90 -27.43
CA GLU A 185 1.26 -1.62 -28.31
C GLU A 185 2.03 -0.35 -27.90
N TRP A 186 1.33 0.65 -27.40
CA TRP A 186 1.98 1.84 -26.83
C TRP A 186 2.39 1.62 -25.38
N PHE A 187 1.50 1.02 -24.56
CA PHE A 187 1.63 0.95 -23.11
C PHE A 187 2.86 0.16 -22.67
N TYR A 188 2.97 -1.10 -23.10
CA TYR A 188 4.05 -1.98 -22.64
C TYR A 188 5.45 -1.46 -22.98
N PRO A 189 5.76 -1.08 -24.21
CA PRO A 189 7.08 -0.53 -24.51
C PRO A 189 7.38 0.76 -23.75
N THR A 190 6.37 1.63 -23.57
CA THR A 190 6.51 2.88 -22.83
C THR A 190 6.84 2.62 -21.36
N VAL A 191 6.06 1.78 -20.68
CA VAL A 191 6.27 1.47 -19.25
C VAL A 191 7.61 0.78 -19.03
N LEU A 192 7.99 -0.17 -19.88
CA LEU A 192 9.28 -0.86 -19.80
C LEU A 192 10.46 0.11 -19.97
N ARG A 193 10.39 0.99 -20.97
CA ARG A 193 11.41 2.03 -21.21
C ARG A 193 11.50 2.97 -20.01
N THR A 194 10.38 3.55 -19.60
CA THR A 194 10.33 4.51 -18.48
C THR A 194 10.88 3.88 -17.20
N MET A 195 10.52 2.62 -16.93
CA MET A 195 11.01 1.88 -15.77
C MET A 195 12.53 1.70 -15.83
N ARG A 196 13.06 1.18 -16.95
CA ARG A 196 14.51 0.98 -17.15
C ARG A 196 15.28 2.28 -17.00
N ASP A 197 14.85 3.34 -17.68
CA ASP A 197 15.59 4.59 -17.72
C ASP A 197 15.63 5.26 -16.34
N ASN A 198 14.55 5.14 -15.56
CA ASN A 198 14.52 5.64 -14.19
C ASN A 198 15.29 4.77 -13.18
N LEU A 199 15.37 3.46 -13.37
CA LEU A 199 16.26 2.62 -12.58
C LEU A 199 17.73 2.99 -12.83
N ILE A 200 18.11 3.28 -14.08
CA ILE A 200 19.46 3.76 -14.44
C ILE A 200 19.72 5.12 -13.77
N ARG A 201 18.76 6.05 -13.83
CA ARG A 201 18.86 7.36 -13.18
C ARG A 201 19.10 7.23 -11.68
N VAL A 202 18.25 6.47 -10.97
CA VAL A 202 18.36 6.28 -9.52
C VAL A 202 19.66 5.58 -9.14
N LYS A 203 20.08 4.59 -9.94
CA LYS A 203 21.40 3.93 -9.76
C LYS A 203 22.54 4.94 -9.86
N GLY A 204 22.51 5.83 -10.85
CA GLY A 204 23.48 6.90 -10.99
C GLY A 204 23.52 7.86 -9.79
N ASP A 205 22.34 8.22 -9.25
CA ASP A 205 22.24 9.06 -8.06
C ASP A 205 22.83 8.35 -6.83
N ILE A 206 22.60 7.03 -6.69
CA ILE A 206 23.18 6.22 -5.61
C ILE A 206 24.71 6.13 -5.76
N ASP A 207 25.23 5.95 -6.97
CA ASP A 207 26.67 5.94 -7.22
C ASP A 207 27.29 7.31 -6.82
N GLY A 208 26.63 8.41 -7.20
CA GLY A 208 27.04 9.75 -6.81
C GLY A 208 27.02 9.94 -5.29
N PHE A 209 26.00 9.43 -4.61
CA PHE A 209 25.95 9.44 -3.14
C PHE A 209 27.12 8.67 -2.53
N VAL A 210 27.38 7.44 -2.98
CA VAL A 210 28.49 6.61 -2.48
C VAL A 210 29.84 7.25 -2.74
N ALA A 211 30.04 7.86 -3.91
CA ALA A 211 31.29 8.53 -4.26
C ALA A 211 31.65 9.69 -3.31
N GLN A 212 30.65 10.33 -2.66
CA GLN A 212 30.91 11.40 -1.69
C GLN A 212 31.61 10.90 -0.41
N PHE A 213 31.62 9.61 -0.15
CA PHE A 213 32.30 8.99 0.99
C PHE A 213 33.68 8.45 0.63
N ASP A 214 34.13 8.54 -0.64
CA ASP A 214 35.50 8.17 -1.02
C ASP A 214 36.47 9.22 -0.46
N TYR A 215 37.39 8.76 0.41
CA TYR A 215 38.42 9.63 1.03
C TYR A 215 39.31 10.36 0.01
N ARG A 216 39.41 9.81 -1.23
CA ARG A 216 40.17 10.44 -2.33
C ARG A 216 39.48 11.68 -2.88
N GLN A 217 38.19 11.83 -2.61
CA GLN A 217 37.37 12.99 -3.00
C GLN A 217 37.04 13.87 -1.80
N ALA A 218 37.72 13.67 -0.65
CA ALA A 218 37.56 14.46 0.57
C ALA A 218 37.88 15.94 0.29
N GLY A 219 36.86 16.81 0.32
CA GLY A 219 36.95 18.23 -0.01
C GLY A 219 36.11 18.66 -1.22
N GLY A 220 35.51 17.72 -1.97
CA GLY A 220 34.52 18.00 -3.02
C GLY A 220 33.22 18.57 -2.44
N LYS A 221 32.54 19.46 -3.21
CA LYS A 221 31.20 19.91 -2.84
C LYS A 221 30.25 18.71 -2.88
N LYS A 222 29.57 18.45 -1.76
CA LYS A 222 28.49 17.45 -1.71
C LYS A 222 27.37 17.90 -2.64
N ASP A 223 26.98 17.05 -3.58
CA ASP A 223 25.86 17.31 -4.47
C ASP A 223 24.53 17.14 -3.69
N PRO A 224 23.75 18.22 -3.51
CA PRO A 224 22.45 18.12 -2.84
C PRO A 224 21.46 17.19 -3.57
N ALA A 225 21.61 17.02 -4.89
CA ALA A 225 20.70 16.24 -5.72
C ALA A 225 20.74 14.73 -5.42
N VAL A 226 21.83 14.25 -4.80
CA VAL A 226 21.97 12.83 -4.43
C VAL A 226 21.73 12.56 -2.94
N LYS A 227 21.37 13.61 -2.17
CA LYS A 227 21.22 13.49 -0.71
C LYS A 227 20.18 12.43 -0.31
N ASP A 228 19.12 12.31 -1.06
CA ASP A 228 18.00 11.40 -0.85
C ASP A 228 18.05 10.16 -1.77
N ALA A 229 19.16 9.95 -2.47
CA ALA A 229 19.30 8.87 -3.46
C ALA A 229 19.01 7.49 -2.86
N VAL A 230 19.45 7.23 -1.63
CA VAL A 230 19.24 5.95 -0.95
C VAL A 230 17.77 5.71 -0.65
N SER A 231 17.05 6.72 -0.13
CA SER A 231 15.62 6.59 0.14
C SER A 231 14.80 6.43 -1.13
N ARG A 232 15.12 7.19 -2.19
CA ARG A 232 14.49 7.02 -3.52
C ARG A 232 14.77 5.64 -4.12
N GLY A 233 15.99 5.12 -3.93
CA GLY A 233 16.32 3.76 -4.36
C GLY A 233 15.51 2.69 -3.62
N MET A 234 15.35 2.82 -2.31
CA MET A 234 14.51 1.93 -1.51
C MET A 234 13.05 1.99 -1.93
N GLU A 235 12.54 3.20 -2.18
CA GLU A 235 11.18 3.39 -2.70
C GLU A 235 10.97 2.68 -4.05
N LYS A 236 11.93 2.80 -4.99
CA LYS A 236 11.87 2.08 -6.27
C LYS A 236 11.80 0.56 -6.12
N LEU A 237 12.49 -0.01 -5.14
CA LEU A 237 12.54 -1.46 -4.93
C LEU A 237 11.29 -1.97 -4.19
N GLN A 238 10.84 -1.28 -3.15
CA GLN A 238 9.84 -1.83 -2.22
C GLN A 238 8.50 -1.07 -2.24
N GLY A 239 8.45 0.11 -2.87
CA GLY A 239 7.36 1.06 -2.64
C GLY A 239 7.50 1.71 -1.27
N LEU A 240 6.70 2.71 -0.97
CA LEU A 240 6.74 3.53 0.24
C LEU A 240 8.09 4.22 0.48
N HIS A 241 8.07 5.49 0.78
CA HIS A 241 9.30 6.22 1.08
C HIS A 241 9.75 5.87 2.50
N PRO A 242 10.99 5.39 2.72
CA PRO A 242 11.45 4.97 4.05
C PRO A 242 11.51 6.10 5.08
N ALA A 243 11.54 7.35 4.60
CA ALA A 243 11.53 8.55 5.44
C ALA A 243 10.14 9.16 5.63
N ASP A 244 9.07 8.49 5.19
CA ASP A 244 7.70 8.96 5.44
C ASP A 244 7.49 9.07 6.95
N PRO A 245 7.03 10.23 7.45
CA PRO A 245 6.83 10.40 8.88
C PRO A 245 5.71 9.51 9.37
N PRO A 246 5.75 9.07 10.65
CA PRO A 246 4.62 8.39 11.25
C PRO A 246 3.39 9.29 11.21
N TYR A 247 2.21 8.69 11.07
CA TYR A 247 0.96 9.45 11.10
C TYR A 247 0.81 10.13 12.46
N LYS A 248 0.41 11.40 12.42
CA LYS A 248 0.15 12.19 13.63
C LYS A 248 -1.28 12.67 13.62
N GLN A 249 -1.85 12.78 14.82
CA GLN A 249 -3.12 13.49 15.00
C GLN A 249 -2.92 14.94 14.55
N ASP A 250 -3.88 15.48 13.79
CA ASP A 250 -3.90 16.89 13.47
C ASP A 250 -4.01 17.70 14.77
N PRO A 251 -3.32 18.85 14.89
CA PRO A 251 -3.38 19.71 16.06
C PRO A 251 -4.78 20.25 16.31
#